data_2696a1f084ef6f7f6badd264ae4f2be9
#
_entry.id   2696a1f084ef6f7f6badd264ae4f2be9
#
_cell.length_a   1.000
_cell.length_b   1.000
_cell.length_c   1.000
_cell.angle_alpha   90.00
_cell.angle_beta   90.00
_cell.angle_gamma   90.00
#
_symmetry.space_group_name_H-M   'P 1'
#
loop_
_entity.id
_entity.type
_entity.pdbx_description
1 polymer ?
#
loop_
_entity_poly.entity_id
_entity_poly.type
_entity_poly.pdbx_seq_one_letter_code
_entity_poly.pdbx_strand_id
1 'polypeptide(L)'
;MGTTGAAMLLIRPLIETNKERKNKVHTILFFIAIVANCGGLLTPLGDPPLFLLYLKGAPFTWFLNLFVEWAFAGILLLVIYYFVDSYCYKQEKKEDLIKDFQRVEPLRISGNINFLYLAAIVCAVAFINPGTIPAMGEEHAPIYMKLLREIVLIGIILASLFTTSKKVREDNKYSWGPIIEVAVLFLGIFATVTPALLFLREAAPSLGLTESWQFYYCTGALSSFLDNAPTALAFHSVASGLPVVEGATMVAGIPEILLKAISIGAVFFGAMTYIGNGPNFMVKAIAEENKIEMPSFFGYMIKFSLIVLLPVYILTQLIFL
;
A
#
# COMPACT_ATOMS: atom_id res chain seq x y z
N MET A 1 6.21 5.80 -5.26
CA MET A 1 4.84 5.82 -5.82
C MET A 1 3.99 4.98 -4.86
N GLY A 2 2.89 5.53 -4.38
CA GLY A 2 1.99 4.79 -3.48
C GLY A 2 1.19 3.73 -4.23
N THR A 3 0.63 2.78 -3.48
CA THR A 3 -0.21 1.68 -3.99
C THR A 3 -1.35 2.19 -4.88
N THR A 4 -2.02 3.28 -4.49
CA THR A 4 -3.08 3.91 -5.30
C THR A 4 -2.55 4.38 -6.66
N GLY A 5 -1.42 5.10 -6.68
CA GLY A 5 -0.81 5.59 -7.92
C GLY A 5 -0.33 4.45 -8.82
N ALA A 6 0.30 3.42 -8.24
CA ALA A 6 0.74 2.24 -8.96
C ALA A 6 -0.43 1.46 -9.56
N ALA A 7 -1.49 1.25 -8.77
CA ALA A 7 -2.69 0.56 -9.21
C ALA A 7 -3.37 1.28 -10.37
N MET A 8 -3.57 2.61 -10.25
CA MET A 8 -4.21 3.41 -11.30
C MET A 8 -3.39 3.48 -12.60
N LEU A 9 -2.07 3.48 -12.50
CA LEU A 9 -1.17 3.51 -13.66
C LEU A 9 -1.13 2.16 -14.39
N LEU A 10 -1.09 1.05 -13.63
CA LEU A 10 -0.78 -0.27 -14.19
C LEU A 10 -2.03 -1.09 -14.54
N ILE A 11 -3.19 -0.81 -13.95
CA ILE A 11 -4.40 -1.62 -14.20
C ILE A 11 -4.87 -1.55 -15.65
N ARG A 12 -4.81 -0.38 -16.29
CA ARG A 12 -5.27 -0.20 -17.67
C ARG A 12 -4.38 -0.94 -18.68
N PRO A 13 -3.04 -0.81 -18.66
CA PRO A 13 -2.15 -1.64 -19.45
C PRO A 13 -2.38 -3.14 -19.21
N LEU A 14 -2.56 -3.57 -17.95
CA LEU A 14 -2.82 -4.96 -17.63
C LEU A 14 -4.11 -5.48 -18.27
N ILE A 15 -5.18 -4.70 -18.24
CA ILE A 15 -6.45 -5.07 -18.88
C ILE A 15 -6.30 -5.12 -20.39
N GLU A 16 -5.59 -4.15 -21.01
CA GLU A 16 -5.40 -4.08 -22.45
C GLU A 16 -4.54 -5.24 -22.96
N THR A 17 -3.46 -5.61 -22.26
CA THR A 17 -2.62 -6.77 -22.63
C THR A 17 -3.34 -8.11 -22.47
N ASN A 18 -4.43 -8.18 -21.70
CA ASN A 18 -5.23 -9.37 -21.51
C ASN A 18 -6.61 -9.26 -22.21
N LYS A 19 -6.78 -8.33 -23.14
CA LYS A 19 -8.09 -8.00 -23.74
C LYS A 19 -8.73 -9.19 -24.44
N GLU A 20 -7.94 -9.97 -25.16
CA GLU A 20 -8.41 -11.11 -25.96
C GLU A 20 -8.75 -12.34 -25.10
N ARG A 21 -8.28 -12.39 -23.85
CA ARG A 21 -8.53 -13.49 -22.92
C ARG A 21 -9.94 -13.40 -22.31
N LYS A 22 -10.61 -14.53 -22.16
CA LYS A 22 -11.89 -14.64 -21.47
C LYS A 22 -11.70 -14.80 -19.97
N ASN A 23 -10.77 -15.65 -19.56
CA ASN A 23 -10.49 -15.96 -18.17
C ASN A 23 -9.40 -15.02 -17.63
N LYS A 24 -9.76 -13.80 -17.25
CA LYS A 24 -8.82 -12.76 -16.76
C LYS A 24 -9.15 -12.19 -15.38
N VAL A 25 -10.25 -12.60 -14.76
CA VAL A 25 -10.67 -12.13 -13.45
C VAL A 25 -9.59 -12.39 -12.39
N HIS A 26 -9.02 -13.60 -12.38
CA HIS A 26 -7.95 -13.96 -11.44
C HIS A 26 -6.74 -13.01 -11.53
N THR A 27 -6.37 -12.57 -12.73
CA THR A 27 -5.27 -11.60 -12.93
C THR A 27 -5.55 -10.29 -12.19
N ILE A 28 -6.81 -9.79 -12.23
CA ILE A 28 -7.21 -8.59 -11.49
C ILE A 28 -7.19 -8.84 -9.98
N LEU A 29 -7.61 -10.01 -9.52
CA LEU A 29 -7.59 -10.36 -8.10
C LEU A 29 -6.16 -10.39 -7.54
N PHE A 30 -5.23 -11.04 -8.25
CA PHE A 30 -3.82 -11.03 -7.86
C PHE A 30 -3.17 -9.65 -8.01
N PHE A 31 -3.59 -8.84 -8.96
CA PHE A 31 -3.14 -7.45 -9.08
C PHE A 31 -3.53 -6.62 -7.84
N ILE A 32 -4.78 -6.78 -7.35
CA ILE A 32 -5.20 -6.16 -6.08
C ILE A 32 -4.30 -6.62 -4.94
N ALA A 33 -4.04 -7.91 -4.80
CA ALA A 33 -3.24 -8.43 -3.71
C ALA A 33 -1.78 -7.95 -3.77
N ILE A 34 -1.14 -8.06 -4.94
CA ILE A 34 0.30 -7.83 -5.10
C ILE A 34 0.60 -6.36 -5.30
N VAL A 35 -0.05 -5.69 -6.27
CA VAL A 35 0.31 -4.31 -6.66
C VAL A 35 -0.37 -3.27 -5.79
N ALA A 36 -1.66 -3.45 -5.52
CA ALA A 36 -2.43 -2.47 -4.76
C ALA A 36 -2.26 -2.59 -3.23
N ASN A 37 -1.59 -3.64 -2.72
CA ASN A 37 -1.36 -3.85 -1.29
C ASN A 37 0.07 -4.30 -0.99
N CYS A 38 0.41 -5.57 -1.14
CA CYS A 38 1.70 -6.13 -0.70
C CYS A 38 2.91 -5.35 -1.25
N GLY A 39 2.82 -4.85 -2.49
CA GLY A 39 3.87 -4.07 -3.12
C GLY A 39 4.22 -2.76 -2.40
N GLY A 40 3.32 -2.25 -1.56
CA GLY A 40 3.52 -1.01 -0.80
C GLY A 40 4.35 -1.13 0.48
N LEU A 41 4.74 -2.35 0.93
CA LEU A 41 5.28 -2.57 2.27
C LEU A 41 6.68 -1.96 2.53
N LEU A 42 7.49 -1.71 1.50
CA LEU A 42 8.93 -1.44 1.68
C LEU A 42 9.30 0.02 1.97
N THR A 43 8.38 0.96 1.82
CA THR A 43 8.67 2.37 2.08
C THR A 43 7.46 3.10 2.64
N PRO A 44 7.67 4.18 3.39
CA PRO A 44 6.56 5.04 3.85
C PRO A 44 5.71 5.61 2.72
N LEU A 45 6.29 5.76 1.54
CA LEU A 45 5.59 6.25 0.33
C LEU A 45 4.85 5.13 -0.41
N GLY A 46 5.00 3.89 0.04
CA GLY A 46 4.39 2.72 -0.60
C GLY A 46 2.90 2.61 -0.29
N ASP A 47 2.53 2.78 0.98
CA ASP A 47 1.14 2.65 1.39
C ASP A 47 0.81 3.60 2.56
N PRO A 48 -0.40 4.17 2.65
CA PRO A 48 -0.79 5.13 3.68
C PRO A 48 -0.49 4.73 5.13
N PRO A 49 -0.73 3.50 5.59
CA PRO A 49 -0.41 3.11 6.98
C PRO A 49 1.07 3.30 7.32
N LEU A 50 1.97 2.98 6.37
CA LEU A 50 3.41 3.12 6.60
C LEU A 50 3.84 4.59 6.66
N PHE A 51 3.20 5.45 5.87
CA PHE A 51 3.42 6.88 5.95
C PHE A 51 3.02 7.43 7.32
N LEU A 52 1.88 6.99 7.87
CA LEU A 52 1.46 7.41 9.20
C LEU A 52 2.38 6.88 10.31
N LEU A 53 2.89 5.66 10.20
CA LEU A 53 3.89 5.12 11.13
C LEU A 53 5.23 5.87 11.01
N TYR A 54 5.63 6.29 9.81
CA TYR A 54 6.77 7.18 9.61
C TYR A 54 6.57 8.52 10.32
N LEU A 55 5.39 9.13 10.26
CA LEU A 55 5.06 10.35 11.00
C LEU A 55 5.07 10.13 12.54
N LYS A 56 4.87 8.90 13.00
CA LYS A 56 5.03 8.52 14.42
C LYS A 56 6.48 8.30 14.85
N GLY A 57 7.45 8.46 13.93
CA GLY A 57 8.88 8.42 14.20
C GLY A 57 9.59 7.15 13.73
N ALA A 58 8.96 6.27 12.98
CA ALA A 58 9.66 5.16 12.33
C ALA A 58 10.62 5.72 11.26
N PRO A 59 11.93 5.36 11.27
CA PRO A 59 12.86 5.84 10.26
C PRO A 59 12.44 5.40 8.84
N PHE A 60 12.69 6.24 7.83
CA PHE A 60 12.36 5.92 6.44
C PHE A 60 12.95 4.58 5.99
N THR A 61 14.21 4.35 6.33
CA THR A 61 14.95 3.14 5.96
C THR A 61 14.54 1.91 6.75
N TRP A 62 13.87 2.07 7.90
CA TRP A 62 13.44 0.95 8.73
C TRP A 62 12.50 0.01 7.96
N PHE A 63 11.64 0.53 7.12
CA PHE A 63 10.69 -0.27 6.34
C PHE A 63 11.38 -1.21 5.34
N LEU A 64 12.62 -0.93 4.94
CA LEU A 64 13.40 -1.83 4.10
C LEU A 64 13.77 -3.14 4.83
N ASN A 65 13.76 -3.16 6.18
CA ASN A 65 13.97 -4.37 6.96
C ASN A 65 12.82 -5.38 6.78
N LEU A 66 11.68 -4.94 6.24
CA LEU A 66 10.53 -5.80 5.91
C LEU A 66 10.68 -6.50 4.54
N PHE A 67 11.87 -6.38 3.91
CA PHE A 67 12.13 -6.92 2.58
C PHE A 67 11.93 -8.43 2.50
N VAL A 68 12.31 -9.17 3.54
CA VAL A 68 12.23 -10.63 3.54
C VAL A 68 10.77 -11.09 3.60
N GLU A 69 9.95 -10.48 4.45
CA GLU A 69 8.51 -10.76 4.56
C GLU A 69 7.76 -10.36 3.29
N TRP A 70 8.12 -9.21 2.74
CA TRP A 70 7.60 -8.73 1.46
C TRP A 70 7.92 -9.68 0.31
N ALA A 71 9.20 -10.10 0.20
CA ALA A 71 9.65 -11.00 -0.83
C ALA A 71 9.01 -12.38 -0.70
N PHE A 72 8.91 -12.90 0.53
CA PHE A 72 8.28 -14.19 0.79
C PHE A 72 6.82 -14.20 0.35
N ALA A 73 6.01 -13.26 0.85
CA ALA A 73 4.60 -13.19 0.51
C ALA A 73 4.39 -12.89 -0.99
N GLY A 74 5.16 -11.94 -1.54
CA GLY A 74 5.09 -11.55 -2.95
C GLY A 74 5.44 -12.69 -3.90
N ILE A 75 6.54 -13.41 -3.64
CA ILE A 75 6.97 -14.56 -4.45
C ILE A 75 5.93 -15.69 -4.34
N LEU A 76 5.45 -15.99 -3.14
CA LEU A 76 4.46 -17.05 -2.95
C LEU A 76 3.15 -16.73 -3.71
N LEU A 77 2.67 -15.48 -3.64
CA LEU A 77 1.51 -15.04 -4.40
C LEU A 77 1.75 -15.12 -5.91
N LEU A 78 2.94 -14.74 -6.40
CA LEU A 78 3.30 -14.86 -7.81
C LEU A 78 3.36 -16.32 -8.27
N VAL A 79 3.87 -17.22 -7.45
CA VAL A 79 3.91 -18.67 -7.74
C VAL A 79 2.48 -19.22 -7.82
N ILE A 80 1.61 -18.88 -6.87
CA ILE A 80 0.21 -19.29 -6.92
C ILE A 80 -0.49 -18.70 -8.15
N TYR A 81 -0.24 -17.41 -8.45
CA TYR A 81 -0.75 -16.77 -9.67
C TYR A 81 -0.33 -17.53 -10.93
N TYR A 82 0.95 -17.89 -11.05
CA TYR A 82 1.46 -18.63 -12.20
C TYR A 82 0.71 -19.94 -12.43
N PHE A 83 0.44 -20.71 -11.38
CA PHE A 83 -0.31 -21.97 -11.51
C PHE A 83 -1.77 -21.73 -11.87
N VAL A 84 -2.42 -20.76 -11.24
CA VAL A 84 -3.81 -20.39 -11.55
C VAL A 84 -3.93 -19.87 -12.97
N ASP A 85 -3.02 -18.96 -13.38
CA ASP A 85 -3.02 -18.40 -14.73
C ASP A 85 -2.73 -19.47 -15.79
N SER A 86 -1.78 -20.34 -15.55
CA SER A 86 -1.47 -21.48 -16.45
C SER A 86 -2.66 -22.42 -16.62
N TYR A 87 -3.43 -22.64 -15.55
CA TYR A 87 -4.66 -23.43 -15.63
C TYR A 87 -5.74 -22.72 -16.44
N CYS A 88 -5.98 -21.44 -16.19
CA CYS A 88 -6.93 -20.62 -16.94
C CYS A 88 -6.54 -20.48 -18.42
N TYR A 89 -5.22 -20.29 -18.69
CA TYR A 89 -4.70 -20.17 -20.05
C TYR A 89 -4.95 -21.43 -20.90
N LYS A 90 -4.84 -22.62 -20.32
CA LYS A 90 -5.15 -23.88 -21.02
C LYS A 90 -6.62 -24.02 -21.41
N GLN A 91 -7.51 -23.26 -20.77
CA GLN A 91 -8.95 -23.27 -21.07
C GLN A 91 -9.36 -22.22 -22.11
N GLU A 92 -8.41 -21.34 -22.53
CA GLU A 92 -8.69 -20.33 -23.56
C GLU A 92 -8.84 -21.00 -24.94
N LYS A 93 -9.66 -20.39 -25.79
CA LYS A 93 -9.85 -20.85 -27.17
C LYS A 93 -8.61 -20.51 -28.00
N LYS A 94 -8.19 -21.43 -28.84
CA LYS A 94 -7.03 -21.22 -29.74
C LYS A 94 -7.15 -19.98 -30.63
N GLU A 95 -8.36 -19.61 -31.02
CA GLU A 95 -8.63 -18.42 -31.83
C GLU A 95 -8.32 -17.11 -31.09
N ASP A 96 -8.64 -17.05 -29.80
CA ASP A 96 -8.38 -15.88 -28.95
C ASP A 96 -6.87 -15.75 -28.66
N LEU A 97 -6.20 -16.88 -28.45
CA LEU A 97 -4.73 -16.91 -28.28
C LEU A 97 -3.97 -16.49 -29.56
N ILE A 98 -4.46 -16.88 -30.76
CA ILE A 98 -3.84 -16.46 -32.02
C ILE A 98 -3.96 -14.94 -32.20
N LYS A 99 -5.09 -14.34 -31.84
CA LYS A 99 -5.26 -12.88 -31.86
C LYS A 99 -4.29 -12.15 -30.93
N ASP A 100 -4.10 -12.69 -29.73
CA ASP A 100 -3.14 -12.17 -28.77
C ASP A 100 -1.71 -12.16 -29.33
N PHE A 101 -1.28 -13.28 -29.92
CA PHE A 101 0.02 -13.37 -30.60
C PHE A 101 0.20 -12.44 -31.81
N GLN A 102 -0.86 -12.10 -32.51
CA GLN A 102 -0.81 -11.22 -33.69
C GLN A 102 -0.77 -9.73 -33.30
N ARG A 103 -1.15 -9.38 -32.09
CA ARG A 103 -1.25 -8.00 -31.61
C ARG A 103 -0.08 -7.66 -30.68
N VAL A 104 1.14 -7.81 -31.17
CA VAL A 104 2.35 -7.43 -30.41
C VAL A 104 2.54 -5.93 -30.50
N GLU A 105 2.11 -5.20 -29.46
CA GLU A 105 2.44 -3.79 -29.31
C GLU A 105 3.67 -3.66 -28.39
N PRO A 106 4.76 -2.99 -28.83
CA PRO A 106 5.94 -2.82 -28.01
C PRO A 106 5.62 -1.96 -26.79
N LEU A 107 6.06 -2.40 -25.61
CA LEU A 107 5.97 -1.62 -24.38
C LEU A 107 6.69 -0.28 -24.57
N ARG A 108 5.95 0.82 -24.51
CA ARG A 108 6.49 2.19 -24.60
C ARG A 108 6.21 2.91 -23.30
N ILE A 109 7.27 3.44 -22.68
CA ILE A 109 7.17 4.31 -21.53
C ILE A 109 7.27 5.75 -22.00
N SER A 110 6.23 6.54 -21.80
CA SER A 110 6.19 7.97 -22.12
C SER A 110 6.30 8.79 -20.82
N GLY A 111 6.92 9.98 -20.92
CA GLY A 111 7.07 10.86 -19.76
C GLY A 111 8.21 10.47 -18.82
N ASN A 112 9.33 9.96 -19.36
CA ASN A 112 10.49 9.49 -18.59
C ASN A 112 11.04 10.50 -17.57
N ILE A 113 10.86 11.81 -17.80
CA ILE A 113 11.24 12.86 -16.85
C ILE A 113 10.57 12.69 -15.48
N ASN A 114 9.38 12.08 -15.44
CA ASN A 114 8.67 11.84 -14.19
C ASN A 114 9.35 10.81 -13.28
N PHE A 115 10.19 9.92 -13.82
CA PHE A 115 11.03 9.05 -12.99
C PHE A 115 12.07 9.85 -12.19
N LEU A 116 12.61 10.92 -12.77
CA LEU A 116 13.51 11.82 -12.06
C LEU A 116 12.78 12.54 -10.91
N TYR A 117 11.56 13.04 -11.15
CA TYR A 117 10.76 13.66 -10.10
C TYR A 117 10.37 12.66 -9.02
N LEU A 118 10.03 11.42 -9.38
CA LEU A 118 9.74 10.36 -8.42
C LEU A 118 10.96 10.07 -7.54
N ALA A 119 12.15 9.93 -8.14
CA ALA A 119 13.39 9.75 -7.41
C ALA A 119 13.68 10.94 -6.47
N ALA A 120 13.46 12.17 -6.94
CA ALA A 120 13.63 13.38 -6.13
C ALA A 120 12.67 13.42 -4.93
N ILE A 121 11.40 13.01 -5.11
CA ILE A 121 10.43 12.87 -4.01
C ILE A 121 10.91 11.86 -2.98
N VAL A 122 11.34 10.67 -3.43
CA VAL A 122 11.87 9.62 -2.53
C VAL A 122 13.07 10.14 -1.74
N CYS A 123 14.02 10.80 -2.40
CA CYS A 123 15.20 11.40 -1.75
C CYS A 123 14.78 12.51 -0.78
N ALA A 124 13.84 13.37 -1.15
CA ALA A 124 13.38 14.43 -0.26
C ALA A 124 12.76 13.88 1.03
N VAL A 125 11.88 12.88 0.93
CA VAL A 125 11.24 12.26 2.11
C VAL A 125 12.26 11.47 2.95
N ALA A 126 13.21 10.77 2.31
CA ALA A 126 14.20 9.96 3.01
C ALA A 126 15.24 10.80 3.75
N PHE A 127 15.68 11.93 3.18
CA PHE A 127 16.83 12.68 3.67
C PHE A 127 16.48 14.06 4.24
N ILE A 128 15.34 14.65 3.93
CA ILE A 128 14.92 15.94 4.52
C ILE A 128 13.99 15.67 5.69
N ASN A 129 14.57 15.37 6.83
CA ASN A 129 13.85 15.10 8.08
C ASN A 129 14.73 15.49 9.29
N PRO A 130 14.15 15.66 10.49
CA PRO A 130 14.91 16.03 11.69
C PRO A 130 16.05 15.08 12.07
N GLY A 131 15.95 13.81 11.70
CA GLY A 131 17.00 12.82 11.96
C GLY A 131 18.25 13.04 11.11
N THR A 132 18.11 13.58 9.91
CA THR A 132 19.21 13.88 8.97
C THR A 132 19.64 15.34 9.05
N ILE A 133 18.69 16.25 9.28
CA ILE A 133 18.90 17.70 9.42
C ILE A 133 18.41 18.12 10.81
N PRO A 134 19.27 18.06 11.86
CA PRO A 134 18.85 18.33 13.24
C PRO A 134 18.19 19.70 13.43
N ALA A 135 18.64 20.72 12.67
CA ALA A 135 18.07 22.06 12.70
C ALA A 135 16.56 22.13 12.39
N MET A 136 16.00 21.11 11.72
CA MET A 136 14.55 21.01 11.49
C MET A 136 13.76 20.65 12.76
N GLY A 137 14.40 19.95 13.70
CA GLY A 137 13.80 19.49 14.95
C GLY A 137 13.96 20.44 16.12
N GLU A 138 14.71 21.54 15.98
CA GLU A 138 14.92 22.52 17.04
C GLU A 138 13.61 23.25 17.39
N GLU A 139 13.37 23.45 18.69
CA GLU A 139 12.13 24.09 19.18
C GLU A 139 11.96 25.51 18.61
N HIS A 140 13.05 26.25 18.48
CA HIS A 140 13.08 27.62 17.95
C HIS A 140 13.45 27.73 16.48
N ALA A 141 13.46 26.58 15.72
CA ALA A 141 13.73 26.63 14.30
C ALA A 141 12.72 27.51 13.56
N PRO A 142 13.17 28.32 12.57
CA PRO A 142 12.29 29.12 11.74
C PRO A 142 11.28 28.20 11.00
N ILE A 143 10.07 28.72 10.75
CA ILE A 143 8.98 27.93 10.15
C ILE A 143 9.36 27.35 8.78
N TYR A 144 10.12 28.07 7.97
CA TYR A 144 10.61 27.58 6.68
C TYR A 144 11.56 26.37 6.82
N MET A 145 12.31 26.29 7.92
CA MET A 145 13.19 25.15 8.20
C MET A 145 12.35 23.93 8.63
N LYS A 146 11.34 24.15 9.47
CA LYS A 146 10.40 23.09 9.88
C LYS A 146 9.61 22.52 8.68
N LEU A 147 9.31 23.37 7.69
CA LEU A 147 8.56 23.02 6.47
C LEU A 147 9.47 22.79 5.25
N LEU A 148 10.78 22.64 5.43
CA LEU A 148 11.72 22.52 4.31
C LEU A 148 11.38 21.37 3.36
N ARG A 149 11.03 20.21 3.90
CA ARG A 149 10.62 19.06 3.12
C ARG A 149 9.38 19.35 2.29
N GLU A 150 8.36 19.94 2.88
CA GLU A 150 7.10 20.29 2.22
C GLU A 150 7.33 21.32 1.11
N ILE A 151 8.19 22.31 1.32
CA ILE A 151 8.59 23.31 0.31
C ILE A 151 9.27 22.64 -0.88
N VAL A 152 10.21 21.72 -0.63
CA VAL A 152 10.90 20.96 -1.68
C VAL A 152 9.92 20.08 -2.44
N LEU A 153 9.02 19.37 -1.76
CA LEU A 153 8.00 18.53 -2.40
C LEU A 153 7.05 19.35 -3.29
N ILE A 154 6.60 20.52 -2.82
CA ILE A 154 5.79 21.45 -3.64
C ILE A 154 6.57 21.90 -4.87
N GLY A 155 7.84 22.25 -4.72
CA GLY A 155 8.70 22.61 -5.84
C GLY A 155 8.80 21.51 -6.90
N ILE A 156 8.99 20.25 -6.47
CA ILE A 156 9.03 19.09 -7.37
C ILE A 156 7.67 18.87 -8.08
N ILE A 157 6.55 19.02 -7.36
CA ILE A 157 5.20 18.94 -7.94
C ILE A 157 5.02 19.99 -9.03
N LEU A 158 5.35 21.25 -8.73
CA LEU A 158 5.25 22.35 -9.69
C LEU A 158 6.15 22.09 -10.91
N ALA A 159 7.40 21.67 -10.71
CA ALA A 159 8.30 21.31 -11.80
C ALA A 159 7.69 20.21 -12.69
N SER A 160 7.14 19.14 -12.10
CA SER A 160 6.45 18.08 -12.85
C SER A 160 5.22 18.62 -13.60
N LEU A 161 4.45 19.52 -12.99
CA LEU A 161 3.27 20.10 -13.62
C LEU A 161 3.61 20.94 -14.87
N PHE A 162 4.72 21.67 -14.84
CA PHE A 162 5.12 22.54 -15.95
C PHE A 162 5.89 21.80 -17.04
N THR A 163 6.65 20.75 -16.72
CA THR A 163 7.53 20.09 -17.68
C THR A 163 6.95 18.82 -18.30
N THR A 164 5.97 18.17 -17.64
CA THR A 164 5.29 17.01 -18.21
C THR A 164 4.32 17.43 -19.29
N SER A 165 4.45 16.87 -20.50
CA SER A 165 3.59 17.22 -21.64
C SER A 165 2.12 16.88 -21.36
N LYS A 166 1.20 17.70 -21.89
CA LYS A 166 -0.24 17.48 -21.78
C LYS A 166 -0.66 16.12 -22.35
N LYS A 167 -0.05 15.72 -23.46
CA LYS A 167 -0.32 14.44 -24.11
C LYS A 167 -0.10 13.25 -23.17
N VAL A 168 1.01 13.23 -22.41
CA VAL A 168 1.28 12.15 -21.42
C VAL A 168 0.18 12.06 -20.36
N ARG A 169 -0.37 13.19 -19.93
CA ARG A 169 -1.46 13.23 -18.95
C ARG A 169 -2.78 12.76 -19.55
N GLU A 170 -3.08 13.18 -20.77
CA GLU A 170 -4.29 12.79 -21.50
C GLU A 170 -4.26 11.28 -21.80
N ASP A 171 -3.15 10.75 -22.29
CA ASP A 171 -2.96 9.34 -22.59
C ASP A 171 -3.14 8.47 -21.32
N ASN A 172 -2.68 8.96 -20.15
CA ASN A 172 -2.87 8.30 -18.86
C ASN A 172 -4.21 8.62 -18.18
N LYS A 173 -5.10 9.38 -18.82
CA LYS A 173 -6.39 9.83 -18.25
C LYS A 173 -6.21 10.41 -16.84
N TYR A 174 -5.15 11.23 -16.67
CA TYR A 174 -4.84 11.86 -15.39
C TYR A 174 -6.00 12.72 -14.90
N SER A 175 -6.39 12.57 -13.64
CA SER A 175 -7.37 13.40 -12.97
C SER A 175 -6.93 13.72 -11.53
N TRP A 176 -7.39 14.82 -10.99
CA TRP A 176 -7.16 15.22 -9.60
C TRP A 176 -8.05 14.47 -8.60
N GLY A 177 -9.10 13.77 -9.08
CA GLY A 177 -10.07 13.07 -8.23
C GLY A 177 -9.43 12.21 -7.14
N PRO A 178 -8.59 11.23 -7.47
CA PRO A 178 -7.95 10.37 -6.47
C PRO A 178 -7.08 11.12 -5.46
N ILE A 179 -6.43 12.21 -5.89
CA ILE A 179 -5.57 13.02 -5.01
C ILE A 179 -6.42 13.81 -4.01
N ILE A 180 -7.52 14.41 -4.48
CA ILE A 180 -8.45 15.16 -3.63
C ILE A 180 -9.13 14.22 -2.64
N GLU A 181 -9.56 13.03 -3.08
CA GLU A 181 -10.17 12.02 -2.22
C GLU A 181 -9.24 11.64 -1.06
N VAL A 182 -7.98 11.31 -1.35
CA VAL A 182 -6.97 11.00 -0.34
C VAL A 182 -6.69 12.20 0.58
N ALA A 183 -6.63 13.41 0.05
CA ALA A 183 -6.39 14.62 0.86
C ALA A 183 -7.55 14.88 1.83
N VAL A 184 -8.80 14.74 1.38
CA VAL A 184 -9.99 14.90 2.23
C VAL A 184 -10.07 13.80 3.28
N LEU A 185 -9.75 12.55 2.90
CA LEU A 185 -9.68 11.43 3.81
C LEU A 185 -8.68 11.69 4.95
N PHE A 186 -7.44 12.07 4.62
CA PHE A 186 -6.44 12.38 5.64
C PHE A 186 -6.83 13.57 6.51
N LEU A 187 -7.43 14.62 5.94
CA LEU A 187 -7.95 15.73 6.73
C LEU A 187 -8.97 15.25 7.76
N GLY A 188 -9.92 14.41 7.33
CA GLY A 188 -10.92 13.81 8.22
C GLY A 188 -10.28 12.94 9.31
N ILE A 189 -9.34 12.07 8.95
CA ILE A 189 -8.62 11.21 9.89
C ILE A 189 -7.91 12.07 10.94
N PHE A 190 -7.07 13.02 10.54
CA PHE A 190 -6.31 13.85 11.48
C PHE A 190 -7.19 14.72 12.38
N ALA A 191 -8.34 15.17 11.89
CA ALA A 191 -9.28 15.95 12.68
C ALA A 191 -10.00 15.12 13.74
N THR A 192 -10.25 13.83 13.50
CA THR A 192 -11.15 13.01 14.33
C THR A 192 -10.47 11.89 15.09
N VAL A 193 -9.29 11.44 14.65
CA VAL A 193 -8.64 10.23 15.19
C VAL A 193 -8.02 10.43 16.58
N THR A 194 -7.59 11.64 16.91
CA THR A 194 -6.81 11.90 18.13
C THR A 194 -7.49 11.42 19.43
N PRO A 195 -8.78 11.69 19.70
CA PRO A 195 -9.43 11.17 20.90
C PRO A 195 -9.48 9.65 20.96
N ALA A 196 -9.73 9.01 19.81
CA ALA A 196 -9.74 7.55 19.70
C ALA A 196 -8.37 6.94 20.02
N LEU A 197 -7.28 7.55 19.51
CA LEU A 197 -5.92 7.09 19.77
C LEU A 197 -5.53 7.22 21.24
N LEU A 198 -5.92 8.31 21.90
CA LEU A 198 -5.69 8.51 23.34
C LEU A 198 -6.45 7.48 24.16
N PHE A 199 -7.72 7.27 23.86
CA PHE A 199 -8.54 6.24 24.52
C PHE A 199 -7.94 4.84 24.35
N LEU A 200 -7.53 4.45 23.14
CA LEU A 200 -6.92 3.15 22.87
C LEU A 200 -5.60 2.97 23.61
N ARG A 201 -4.80 4.02 23.73
CA ARG A 201 -3.55 4.00 24.49
C ARG A 201 -3.79 3.76 25.98
N GLU A 202 -4.79 4.41 26.57
CA GLU A 202 -5.17 4.22 27.99
C GLU A 202 -5.79 2.84 28.22
N ALA A 203 -6.60 2.37 27.30
CA ALA A 203 -7.26 1.05 27.38
C ALA A 203 -6.31 -0.13 27.07
N ALA A 204 -5.12 0.11 26.52
CA ALA A 204 -4.20 -0.93 26.04
C ALA A 204 -3.96 -2.08 27.05
N PRO A 205 -3.68 -1.82 28.35
CA PRO A 205 -3.47 -2.90 29.32
C PRO A 205 -4.70 -3.81 29.52
N SER A 206 -5.90 -3.28 29.30
CA SER A 206 -7.16 -4.03 29.46
C SER A 206 -7.53 -4.85 28.23
N LEU A 207 -6.91 -4.58 27.07
CA LEU A 207 -7.18 -5.31 25.83
C LEU A 207 -6.51 -6.70 25.79
N GLY A 208 -5.51 -6.95 26.64
CA GLY A 208 -4.80 -8.23 26.71
C GLY A 208 -3.96 -8.55 25.48
N LEU A 209 -3.64 -7.55 24.65
CA LEU A 209 -2.79 -7.71 23.46
C LEU A 209 -1.34 -7.43 23.87
N THR A 210 -0.49 -8.46 23.86
CA THR A 210 0.92 -8.37 24.24
C THR A 210 1.86 -8.94 23.19
N GLU A 211 1.38 -9.95 22.43
CA GLU A 211 2.19 -10.73 21.52
C GLU A 211 2.11 -10.19 20.07
N SER A 212 3.20 -10.34 19.30
CA SER A 212 3.28 -9.87 17.91
C SER A 212 2.20 -10.46 17.01
N TRP A 213 1.90 -11.77 17.15
CA TRP A 213 0.87 -12.43 16.37
C TRP A 213 -0.53 -11.89 16.65
N GLN A 214 -0.81 -11.46 17.90
CA GLN A 214 -2.09 -10.82 18.24
C GLN A 214 -2.21 -9.48 17.52
N PHE A 215 -1.16 -8.64 17.56
CA PHE A 215 -1.12 -7.38 16.83
C PHE A 215 -1.27 -7.59 15.33
N TYR A 216 -0.60 -8.60 14.77
CA TYR A 216 -0.69 -8.93 13.36
C TYR A 216 -2.12 -9.25 12.92
N TYR A 217 -2.77 -10.20 13.60
CA TYR A 217 -4.13 -10.61 13.22
C TYR A 217 -5.19 -9.60 13.59
N CYS A 218 -5.10 -8.93 14.73
CA CYS A 218 -6.06 -7.90 15.11
C CYS A 218 -5.98 -6.69 14.17
N THR A 219 -4.76 -6.21 13.88
CA THR A 219 -4.55 -5.15 12.87
C THR A 219 -5.06 -5.61 11.51
N GLY A 220 -4.71 -6.82 11.09
CA GLY A 220 -5.14 -7.38 9.82
C GLY A 220 -6.65 -7.52 9.70
N ALA A 221 -7.30 -8.11 10.69
CA ALA A 221 -8.75 -8.29 10.70
C ALA A 221 -9.47 -6.95 10.57
N LEU A 222 -9.02 -5.93 11.31
CA LEU A 222 -9.62 -4.61 11.26
C LEU A 222 -9.32 -3.91 9.93
N SER A 223 -8.08 -4.00 9.41
CA SER A 223 -7.66 -3.47 8.12
C SER A 223 -8.41 -4.09 6.94
N SER A 224 -8.92 -5.30 7.09
CA SER A 224 -9.72 -5.95 6.05
C SER A 224 -11.06 -5.26 5.78
N PHE A 225 -11.63 -4.58 6.75
CA PHE A 225 -12.96 -3.95 6.69
C PHE A 225 -12.94 -2.44 6.87
N LEU A 226 -11.93 -1.93 7.55
CA LEU A 226 -11.68 -0.49 7.69
C LEU A 226 -10.46 -0.12 6.84
N ASP A 227 -10.33 1.17 6.54
CA ASP A 227 -9.12 1.67 5.87
C ASP A 227 -7.87 1.29 6.68
N ASN A 228 -6.84 0.80 6.00
CA ASN A 228 -5.60 0.31 6.59
C ASN A 228 -4.81 1.41 7.34
N ALA A 229 -4.93 2.67 6.92
CA ALA A 229 -4.19 3.78 7.50
C ALA A 229 -4.61 4.12 8.94
N PRO A 230 -5.88 4.41 9.26
CA PRO A 230 -6.31 4.62 10.64
C PRO A 230 -6.15 3.38 11.51
N THR A 231 -6.28 2.19 10.92
CA THR A 231 -6.08 0.92 11.63
C THR A 231 -4.66 0.78 12.15
N ALA A 232 -3.65 1.08 11.33
CA ALA A 232 -2.25 1.05 11.76
C ALA A 232 -1.97 2.05 12.92
N LEU A 233 -2.54 3.26 12.86
CA LEU A 233 -2.43 4.22 13.95
C LEU A 233 -3.09 3.75 15.25
N ALA A 234 -4.26 3.11 15.14
CA ALA A 234 -4.98 2.58 16.29
C ALA A 234 -4.13 1.53 17.02
N PHE A 235 -3.60 0.54 16.31
CA PHE A 235 -2.76 -0.49 16.93
C PHE A 235 -1.38 0.02 17.36
N HIS A 236 -0.80 1.01 16.68
CA HIS A 236 0.37 1.70 17.18
C HIS A 236 0.09 2.40 18.52
N SER A 237 -1.07 3.05 18.67
CA SER A 237 -1.49 3.66 19.94
C SER A 237 -1.67 2.62 21.05
N VAL A 238 -2.29 1.48 20.75
CA VAL A 238 -2.38 0.36 21.70
C VAL A 238 -0.99 -0.10 22.13
N ALA A 239 -0.09 -0.37 21.17
CA ALA A 239 1.28 -0.80 21.47
C ALA A 239 2.03 0.23 22.32
N SER A 240 1.81 1.53 22.10
CA SER A 240 2.45 2.60 22.88
C SER A 240 1.91 2.77 24.31
N GLY A 241 0.76 2.17 24.62
CA GLY A 241 0.18 2.12 25.97
C GLY A 241 0.59 0.89 26.79
N LEU A 242 1.33 -0.05 26.18
CA LEU A 242 1.81 -1.22 26.91
C LEU A 242 3.04 -0.90 27.76
N PRO A 243 3.26 -1.66 28.84
CA PRO A 243 4.50 -1.55 29.62
C PRO A 243 5.73 -1.79 28.74
N VAL A 244 6.79 -1.02 28.98
CA VAL A 244 8.06 -1.19 28.26
C VAL A 244 8.69 -2.52 28.64
N VAL A 245 9.02 -3.34 27.65
CA VAL A 245 9.74 -4.59 27.82
C VAL A 245 11.24 -4.28 27.91
N GLU A 246 11.89 -4.63 29.02
CA GLU A 246 13.33 -4.44 29.18
C GLU A 246 14.11 -5.21 28.09
N GLY A 247 15.08 -4.54 27.45
CA GLY A 247 15.92 -5.13 26.40
C GLY A 247 15.28 -5.20 25.00
N ALA A 248 14.03 -4.76 24.83
CA ALA A 248 13.41 -4.71 23.49
C ALA A 248 13.97 -3.52 22.68
N THR A 249 14.30 -3.79 21.42
CA THR A 249 14.58 -2.71 20.45
C THR A 249 13.32 -1.89 20.24
N MET A 250 13.43 -0.57 20.45
CA MET A 250 12.29 0.36 20.32
C MET A 250 12.40 1.16 19.02
N VAL A 251 11.31 1.19 18.26
CA VAL A 251 11.17 1.99 17.02
C VAL A 251 9.83 2.71 17.06
N ALA A 252 9.81 4.00 16.77
CA ALA A 252 8.61 4.84 16.85
C ALA A 252 7.89 4.77 18.22
N GLY A 253 8.65 4.60 19.31
CA GLY A 253 8.12 4.55 20.67
C GLY A 253 7.43 3.23 21.07
N ILE A 254 7.55 2.17 20.27
CA ILE A 254 7.02 0.85 20.55
C ILE A 254 8.06 -0.24 20.25
N PRO A 255 7.92 -1.46 20.80
CA PRO A 255 8.78 -2.59 20.45
C PRO A 255 8.80 -2.85 18.93
N GLU A 256 9.97 -3.01 18.35
CA GLU A 256 10.17 -3.18 16.91
C GLU A 256 9.35 -4.35 16.33
N ILE A 257 9.25 -5.46 17.07
CA ILE A 257 8.46 -6.62 16.64
C ILE A 257 6.97 -6.31 16.52
N LEU A 258 6.43 -5.43 17.38
CA LEU A 258 5.03 -4.99 17.30
C LEU A 258 4.83 -4.02 16.12
N LEU A 259 5.79 -3.12 15.88
CA LEU A 259 5.75 -2.24 14.72
C LEU A 259 5.77 -3.04 13.41
N LYS A 260 6.61 -4.09 13.35
CA LYS A 260 6.68 -5.04 12.25
C LYS A 260 5.33 -5.73 12.03
N ALA A 261 4.74 -6.29 13.08
CA ALA A 261 3.45 -6.97 13.05
C ALA A 261 2.31 -6.05 12.55
N ILE A 262 2.25 -4.82 13.09
CA ILE A 262 1.27 -3.81 12.69
C ILE A 262 1.45 -3.43 11.22
N SER A 263 2.70 -3.17 10.79
CA SER A 263 2.99 -2.76 9.41
C SER A 263 2.57 -3.82 8.39
N ILE A 264 2.98 -5.08 8.62
CA ILE A 264 2.65 -6.18 7.72
C ILE A 264 1.14 -6.48 7.76
N GLY A 265 0.56 -6.54 8.97
CA GLY A 265 -0.86 -6.78 9.16
C GLY A 265 -1.73 -5.73 8.45
N ALA A 266 -1.43 -4.45 8.65
CA ALA A 266 -2.19 -3.36 8.01
C ALA A 266 -2.13 -3.43 6.48
N VAL A 267 -0.94 -3.64 5.92
CA VAL A 267 -0.73 -3.63 4.45
C VAL A 267 -1.28 -4.89 3.80
N PHE A 268 -0.94 -6.08 4.32
CA PHE A 268 -1.31 -7.33 3.67
C PHE A 268 -2.82 -7.58 3.74
N PHE A 269 -3.40 -7.44 4.90
CA PHE A 269 -4.83 -7.70 5.07
C PHE A 269 -5.73 -6.62 4.46
N GLY A 270 -5.20 -5.46 4.11
CA GLY A 270 -5.89 -4.49 3.26
C GLY A 270 -6.38 -5.10 1.94
N ALA A 271 -5.70 -6.15 1.45
CA ALA A 271 -6.10 -6.91 0.26
C ALA A 271 -7.25 -7.90 0.50
N MET A 272 -7.69 -8.15 1.73
CA MET A 272 -8.69 -9.20 2.02
C MET A 272 -10.09 -8.84 1.54
N THR A 273 -10.40 -7.55 1.38
CA THR A 273 -11.67 -7.07 0.85
C THR A 273 -11.49 -5.91 -0.12
N TYR A 274 -12.54 -5.54 -0.83
CA TYR A 274 -12.50 -4.38 -1.72
C TYR A 274 -12.44 -3.04 -0.97
N ILE A 275 -12.82 -3.00 0.30
CA ILE A 275 -12.87 -1.79 1.12
C ILE A 275 -11.69 -1.66 2.09
N GLY A 276 -10.85 -2.68 2.24
CA GLY A 276 -9.70 -2.65 3.15
C GLY A 276 -8.58 -1.69 2.72
N ASN A 277 -8.54 -1.32 1.45
CA ASN A 277 -7.64 -0.29 0.93
C ASN A 277 -8.28 0.40 -0.29
N GLY A 278 -8.19 1.72 -0.37
CA GLY A 278 -8.80 2.53 -1.44
C GLY A 278 -8.54 2.04 -2.87
N PRO A 279 -7.30 1.70 -3.26
CA PRO A 279 -7.01 1.21 -4.61
C PRO A 279 -7.77 -0.07 -5.00
N ASN A 280 -8.16 -0.91 -4.05
CA ASN A 280 -8.87 -2.16 -4.36
C ASN A 280 -10.20 -1.90 -5.06
N PHE A 281 -10.99 -0.97 -4.49
CA PHE A 281 -12.28 -0.59 -5.07
C PHE A 281 -12.12 0.10 -6.43
N MET A 282 -11.10 0.95 -6.57
CA MET A 282 -10.79 1.62 -7.84
C MET A 282 -10.42 0.62 -8.93
N VAL A 283 -9.58 -0.36 -8.63
CA VAL A 283 -9.21 -1.44 -9.56
C VAL A 283 -10.44 -2.24 -9.98
N LYS A 284 -11.31 -2.61 -9.01
CA LYS A 284 -12.58 -3.28 -9.30
C LYS A 284 -13.45 -2.45 -10.24
N ALA A 285 -13.65 -1.17 -9.95
CA ALA A 285 -14.49 -0.29 -10.76
C ALA A 285 -13.96 -0.18 -12.20
N ILE A 286 -12.62 0.00 -12.38
CA ILE A 286 -12.00 0.06 -13.71
C ILE A 286 -12.16 -1.27 -14.46
N ALA A 287 -12.05 -2.41 -13.77
CA ALA A 287 -12.27 -3.72 -14.39
C ALA A 287 -13.72 -3.88 -14.88
N GLU A 288 -14.70 -3.47 -14.06
CA GLU A 288 -16.12 -3.51 -14.42
C GLU A 288 -16.47 -2.55 -15.56
N GLU A 289 -15.88 -1.35 -15.60
CA GLU A 289 -15.98 -0.42 -16.75
C GLU A 289 -15.49 -1.08 -18.06
N ASN A 290 -14.49 -1.94 -17.96
CA ASN A 290 -13.95 -2.71 -19.09
C ASN A 290 -14.68 -4.05 -19.30
N LYS A 291 -15.90 -4.21 -18.76
CA LYS A 291 -16.77 -5.38 -18.93
C LYS A 291 -16.16 -6.69 -18.39
N ILE A 292 -15.32 -6.59 -17.37
CA ILE A 292 -14.81 -7.75 -16.63
C ILE A 292 -15.73 -7.95 -15.42
N GLU A 293 -16.45 -9.06 -15.39
CA GLU A 293 -17.38 -9.39 -14.31
C GLU A 293 -16.58 -9.76 -13.04
N MET A 294 -16.40 -8.78 -12.15
CA MET A 294 -15.69 -9.00 -10.89
C MET A 294 -16.59 -9.72 -9.88
N PRO A 295 -16.01 -10.55 -9.00
CA PRO A 295 -16.76 -11.19 -7.91
C PRO A 295 -17.45 -10.14 -7.04
N SER A 296 -18.62 -10.50 -6.48
CA SER A 296 -19.25 -9.71 -5.43
C SER A 296 -18.32 -9.58 -4.22
N PHE A 297 -18.61 -8.66 -3.30
CA PHE A 297 -17.82 -8.46 -2.08
C PHE A 297 -17.56 -9.77 -1.31
N PHE A 298 -18.61 -10.52 -1.00
CA PHE A 298 -18.47 -11.82 -0.34
C PHE A 298 -17.87 -12.89 -1.23
N GLY A 299 -18.13 -12.83 -2.55
CA GLY A 299 -17.51 -13.72 -3.52
C GLY A 299 -15.99 -13.58 -3.59
N TYR A 300 -15.48 -12.34 -3.54
CA TYR A 300 -14.05 -12.05 -3.44
C TYR A 300 -13.47 -12.61 -2.15
N MET A 301 -14.09 -12.28 -1.01
CA MET A 301 -13.62 -12.68 0.31
C MET A 301 -13.56 -14.21 0.46
N ILE A 302 -14.63 -14.93 0.11
CA ILE A 302 -14.72 -16.38 0.32
C ILE A 302 -13.88 -17.15 -0.70
N LYS A 303 -13.93 -16.78 -2.00
CA LYS A 303 -13.32 -17.58 -3.06
C LYS A 303 -11.85 -17.24 -3.32
N PHE A 304 -11.40 -16.05 -2.95
CA PHE A 304 -10.03 -15.63 -3.17
C PHE A 304 -9.30 -15.33 -1.86
N SER A 305 -9.83 -14.42 -1.02
CA SER A 305 -9.09 -13.97 0.15
C SER A 305 -8.88 -15.07 1.19
N LEU A 306 -9.93 -15.82 1.55
CA LEU A 306 -9.80 -16.90 2.53
C LEU A 306 -9.04 -18.13 1.98
N ILE A 307 -9.10 -18.38 0.67
CA ILE A 307 -8.48 -19.58 0.07
C ILE A 307 -7.03 -19.31 -0.34
N VAL A 308 -6.72 -18.11 -0.83
CA VAL A 308 -5.41 -17.77 -1.38
C VAL A 308 -4.62 -16.86 -0.44
N LEU A 309 -5.20 -15.72 -0.03
CA LEU A 309 -4.44 -14.72 0.73
C LEU A 309 -4.22 -15.15 2.17
N LEU A 310 -5.26 -15.62 2.86
CA LEU A 310 -5.16 -15.98 4.27
C LEU A 310 -4.11 -17.05 4.55
N PRO A 311 -4.01 -18.17 3.78
CA PRO A 311 -2.93 -19.14 3.98
C PRO A 311 -1.53 -18.55 3.81
N VAL A 312 -1.33 -17.66 2.81
CA VAL A 312 -0.05 -16.96 2.61
C VAL A 312 0.28 -16.09 3.81
N TYR A 313 -0.70 -15.35 4.34
CA TYR A 313 -0.52 -14.47 5.48
C TYR A 313 -0.30 -15.24 6.80
N ILE A 314 -0.95 -16.38 6.98
CA ILE A 314 -0.68 -17.28 8.11
C ILE A 314 0.76 -17.80 8.03
N LEU A 315 1.21 -18.28 6.87
CA LEU A 315 2.59 -18.72 6.68
C LEU A 315 3.60 -17.61 6.96
N THR A 316 3.31 -16.38 6.52
CA THR A 316 4.16 -15.22 6.80
C THR A 316 4.26 -14.98 8.31
N GLN A 317 3.15 -15.03 9.03
CA GLN A 317 3.16 -14.86 10.49
C GLN A 317 3.95 -15.95 11.19
N LEU A 318 3.74 -17.23 10.84
CA LEU A 318 4.40 -18.36 11.48
C LEU A 318 5.92 -18.38 11.29
N ILE A 319 6.41 -17.77 10.21
CA ILE A 319 7.85 -17.78 9.88
C ILE A 319 8.55 -16.54 10.47
N PHE A 320 7.88 -15.38 10.52
CA PHE A 320 8.57 -14.11 10.75
C PHE A 320 8.11 -13.35 12.01
N LEU A 321 6.99 -13.73 12.62
CA LEU A 321 6.37 -13.06 13.78
C LEU A 321 6.08 -14.03 14.92
#